data_25d5833e817d5486bb2b7a9654302c2a
#
_entry.id   25d5833e817d5486bb2b7a9654302c2a
#
_cell.length_a   1.000
_cell.length_b   1.000
_cell.length_c   1.000
_cell.angle_alpha   90.00
_cell.angle_beta   90.00
_cell.angle_gamma   90.00
#
_symmetry.space_group_name_H-M   'P 1'
#
loop_
_entity.id
_entity.type
_entity.pdbx_description
1 polymer ?
#
loop_
_entity_poly.entity_id
_entity_poly.type
_entity_poly.pdbx_seq_one_letter_code
_entity_poly.pdbx_strand_id
1 'polypeptide(L)'
;MAKELPQYAEFDLIICDEAHRTTGVTLLGDDESAFVKVHDNDFIRSKKRLYMTATPRLYNDETKSKAAQADAVLCSMDDEKMYGSEIYRIGFGEAVEKDLLTDYKVLILTLNQNDVPPAVQRMIADKESEINTDDASKLIGCINALSKQVLGDEGSIKETDPEPMRRAVAFCQSIATSKKITATFNTAAESYIQELPQEKR
;
A
#
# COMPACT_ATOMS: atom_id res chain seq x y z
N MET A 1 -30.37 -5.70 4.38
CA MET A 1 -31.01 -4.63 3.58
C MET A 1 -31.70 -5.17 2.35
N ALA A 2 -31.02 -5.81 1.39
CA ALA A 2 -31.71 -6.35 0.18
C ALA A 2 -32.73 -7.47 0.48
N LYS A 3 -32.53 -8.25 1.54
CA LYS A 3 -33.48 -9.30 1.97
C LYS A 3 -34.74 -8.75 2.64
N GLU A 4 -34.71 -7.52 3.11
CA GLU A 4 -35.80 -6.88 3.86
C GLU A 4 -36.74 -6.07 2.96
N LEU A 5 -36.31 -5.77 1.73
CA LEU A 5 -37.04 -4.98 0.75
C LEU A 5 -37.02 -5.67 -0.64
N PRO A 6 -37.69 -6.84 -0.79
CA PRO A 6 -37.60 -7.63 -2.01
C PRO A 6 -38.04 -6.90 -3.29
N GLN A 7 -38.98 -5.98 -3.20
CA GLN A 7 -39.47 -5.24 -4.35
C GLN A 7 -38.53 -4.13 -4.85
N TYR A 8 -37.55 -3.73 -4.03
CA TYR A 8 -36.52 -2.73 -4.37
C TYR A 8 -35.13 -3.35 -4.44
N ALA A 9 -35.03 -4.68 -4.48
CA ALA A 9 -33.79 -5.41 -4.27
C ALA A 9 -32.93 -5.57 -5.54
N GLU A 10 -33.29 -4.95 -6.65
CA GLU A 10 -32.50 -4.98 -7.88
C GLU A 10 -31.91 -3.60 -8.14
N PHE A 11 -30.57 -3.53 -8.22
CA PHE A 11 -29.86 -2.34 -8.61
C PHE A 11 -29.66 -2.30 -10.13
N ASP A 12 -29.74 -1.13 -10.74
CA ASP A 12 -29.40 -0.98 -12.15
C ASP A 12 -27.90 -1.14 -12.38
N LEU A 13 -27.09 -0.62 -11.45
CA LEU A 13 -25.63 -0.68 -11.49
C LEU A 13 -25.06 -0.77 -10.07
N ILE A 14 -24.12 -1.68 -9.88
CA ILE A 14 -23.24 -1.73 -8.71
C ILE A 14 -21.84 -1.32 -9.16
N ILE A 15 -21.27 -0.35 -8.47
CA ILE A 15 -19.86 0.08 -8.67
C ILE A 15 -19.03 -0.46 -7.53
N CYS A 16 -18.05 -1.30 -7.86
CA CYS A 16 -17.09 -1.87 -6.92
C CYS A 16 -15.75 -1.12 -7.06
N ASP A 17 -15.53 -0.15 -6.21
CA ASP A 17 -14.22 0.48 -6.06
C ASP A 17 -13.29 -0.43 -5.26
N GLU A 18 -11.97 -0.33 -5.49
CA GLU A 18 -10.97 -1.24 -4.95
C GLU A 18 -11.33 -2.73 -5.19
N ALA A 19 -11.76 -3.02 -6.42
CA ALA A 19 -12.32 -4.32 -6.79
C ALA A 19 -11.36 -5.50 -6.62
N HIS A 20 -10.05 -5.26 -6.46
CA HIS A 20 -9.10 -6.31 -6.08
C HIS A 20 -9.47 -7.00 -4.75
N ARG A 21 -10.28 -6.35 -3.90
CA ARG A 21 -10.79 -6.92 -2.65
C ARG A 21 -11.94 -7.92 -2.86
N THR A 22 -12.57 -7.91 -4.04
CA THR A 22 -13.60 -8.88 -4.40
C THR A 22 -13.02 -10.19 -4.93
N THR A 23 -11.70 -10.30 -5.03
CA THR A 23 -10.98 -11.52 -5.39
C THR A 23 -10.74 -12.40 -4.17
N GLY A 24 -10.56 -13.69 -4.36
CA GLY A 24 -10.23 -14.62 -3.29
C GLY A 24 -10.44 -16.07 -3.66
N VAL A 25 -10.07 -16.94 -2.75
CA VAL A 25 -10.32 -18.39 -2.80
C VAL A 25 -11.25 -18.73 -1.65
N THR A 26 -12.37 -19.38 -1.93
CA THR A 26 -13.33 -19.86 -0.92
C THR A 26 -13.51 -21.35 -1.07
N LEU A 27 -13.27 -22.10 -0.02
CA LEU A 27 -13.55 -23.55 0.01
C LEU A 27 -15.06 -23.78 0.07
N LEU A 28 -15.54 -24.82 -0.61
CA LEU A 28 -16.93 -25.24 -0.53
C LEU A 28 -17.29 -25.57 0.92
N GLY A 29 -18.26 -24.84 1.46
CA GLY A 29 -18.72 -25.01 2.85
C GLY A 29 -18.18 -23.98 3.84
N ASP A 30 -17.21 -23.18 3.47
CA ASP A 30 -16.76 -22.05 4.27
C ASP A 30 -17.62 -20.79 4.02
N ASP A 31 -17.67 -19.90 5.02
CA ASP A 31 -18.31 -18.59 4.85
C ASP A 31 -17.50 -17.74 3.88
N GLU A 32 -18.10 -17.43 2.73
CA GLU A 32 -17.51 -16.51 1.77
C GLU A 32 -17.30 -15.13 2.38
N SER A 33 -16.17 -14.52 2.07
CA SER A 33 -15.95 -13.11 2.37
C SER A 33 -17.09 -12.25 1.82
N ALA A 34 -17.58 -11.31 2.61
CA ALA A 34 -18.65 -10.40 2.19
C ALA A 34 -18.32 -9.65 0.88
N PHE A 35 -17.04 -9.45 0.57
CA PHE A 35 -16.58 -8.82 -0.66
C PHE A 35 -16.74 -9.71 -1.89
N VAL A 36 -16.56 -11.02 -1.75
CA VAL A 36 -16.75 -11.99 -2.85
C VAL A 36 -18.24 -12.16 -3.17
N LYS A 37 -19.10 -12.08 -2.16
CA LYS A 37 -20.56 -12.18 -2.32
C LYS A 37 -21.17 -11.11 -3.25
N VAL A 38 -20.42 -10.05 -3.58
CA VAL A 38 -20.90 -9.04 -4.54
C VAL A 38 -21.13 -9.60 -5.95
N HIS A 39 -20.47 -10.72 -6.30
CA HIS A 39 -20.65 -11.37 -7.60
C HIS A 39 -21.96 -12.16 -7.70
N ASP A 40 -22.52 -12.55 -6.56
CA ASP A 40 -23.72 -13.38 -6.50
C ASP A 40 -25.00 -12.56 -6.58
N ASN A 41 -25.82 -12.82 -7.61
CA ASN A 41 -27.11 -12.18 -7.78
C ASN A 41 -28.18 -12.67 -6.78
N ASP A 42 -27.98 -13.82 -6.15
CA ASP A 42 -28.88 -14.28 -5.08
C ASP A 42 -28.58 -13.54 -3.77
N PHE A 43 -27.36 -13.06 -3.61
CA PHE A 43 -26.96 -12.23 -2.47
C PHE A 43 -27.32 -10.74 -2.67
N ILE A 44 -26.95 -10.17 -3.85
CA ILE A 44 -27.26 -8.78 -4.21
C ILE A 44 -27.53 -8.68 -5.70
N ARG A 45 -28.80 -8.42 -6.06
CA ARG A 45 -29.22 -8.36 -7.45
C ARG A 45 -28.79 -7.08 -8.13
N SER A 46 -28.25 -7.22 -9.33
CA SER A 46 -27.90 -6.09 -10.17
C SER A 46 -27.98 -6.45 -11.64
N LYS A 47 -28.43 -5.50 -12.44
CA LYS A 47 -28.41 -5.62 -13.90
C LYS A 47 -27.00 -5.55 -14.46
N LYS A 48 -26.15 -4.71 -13.85
CA LYS A 48 -24.77 -4.47 -14.28
C LYS A 48 -23.86 -4.26 -13.07
N ARG A 49 -22.58 -4.64 -13.23
CA ARG A 49 -21.50 -4.35 -12.28
C ARG A 49 -20.35 -3.68 -13.00
N LEU A 50 -19.76 -2.68 -12.35
CA LEU A 50 -18.55 -2.03 -12.78
C LEU A 50 -17.48 -2.26 -11.71
N TYR A 51 -16.38 -2.87 -12.10
CA TYR A 51 -15.26 -3.13 -11.22
C TYR A 51 -14.12 -2.16 -11.54
N MET A 52 -13.65 -1.42 -10.54
CA MET A 52 -12.58 -0.45 -10.68
C MET A 52 -11.48 -0.73 -9.67
N THR A 53 -10.24 -0.71 -10.09
CA THR A 53 -9.07 -0.84 -9.21
C THR A 53 -7.81 -0.31 -9.87
N ALA A 54 -6.90 0.24 -9.07
CA ALA A 54 -5.56 0.57 -9.52
C ALA A 54 -4.62 -0.66 -9.53
N THR A 55 -4.97 -1.72 -8.81
CA THR A 55 -4.13 -2.91 -8.59
C THR A 55 -4.90 -4.19 -8.90
N PRO A 56 -5.08 -4.56 -10.18
CA PRO A 56 -5.76 -5.81 -10.53
C PRO A 56 -5.07 -7.00 -9.87
N ARG A 57 -5.88 -7.87 -9.24
CA ARG A 57 -5.37 -9.06 -8.59
C ARG A 57 -5.63 -10.29 -9.46
N LEU A 58 -4.54 -10.86 -9.94
CA LEU A 58 -4.54 -12.02 -10.82
C LEU A 58 -3.89 -13.20 -10.07
N TYR A 59 -4.44 -14.38 -10.24
CA TYR A 59 -3.87 -15.60 -9.70
C TYR A 59 -3.21 -16.41 -10.80
N ASN A 60 -2.06 -17.00 -10.51
CA ASN A 60 -1.33 -17.82 -11.47
C ASN A 60 -2.03 -19.18 -11.69
N ASP A 61 -1.65 -19.88 -12.75
CA ASP A 61 -2.26 -21.15 -13.14
C ASP A 61 -2.10 -22.25 -12.09
N GLU A 62 -1.01 -22.21 -11.32
CA GLU A 62 -0.80 -23.15 -10.21
C GLU A 62 -1.86 -22.95 -9.12
N THR A 63 -2.14 -21.71 -8.74
CA THR A 63 -3.17 -21.39 -7.75
C THR A 63 -4.56 -21.76 -8.27
N LYS A 64 -4.84 -21.48 -9.56
CA LYS A 64 -6.09 -21.86 -10.21
C LYS A 64 -6.29 -23.37 -10.22
N SER A 65 -5.25 -24.12 -10.56
CA SER A 65 -5.28 -25.59 -10.57
C SER A 65 -5.47 -26.17 -9.16
N LYS A 66 -4.81 -25.62 -8.15
CA LYS A 66 -4.99 -26.03 -6.74
C LYS A 66 -6.41 -25.76 -6.25
N ALA A 67 -6.98 -24.61 -6.58
CA ALA A 67 -8.36 -24.28 -6.23
C ALA A 67 -9.35 -25.26 -6.86
N ALA A 68 -9.17 -25.57 -8.15
CA ALA A 68 -10.02 -26.55 -8.85
C ALA A 68 -9.92 -27.97 -8.25
N GLN A 69 -8.71 -28.40 -7.83
CA GLN A 69 -8.51 -29.70 -7.17
C GLN A 69 -9.13 -29.76 -5.77
N ALA A 70 -9.22 -28.64 -5.10
CA ALA A 70 -9.81 -28.52 -3.76
C ALA A 70 -11.31 -28.23 -3.78
N ASP A 71 -11.97 -28.29 -4.95
CA ASP A 71 -13.35 -27.85 -5.13
C ASP A 71 -13.62 -26.45 -4.54
N ALA A 72 -12.64 -25.54 -4.68
CA ALA A 72 -12.74 -24.17 -4.20
C ALA A 72 -13.16 -23.21 -5.30
N VAL A 73 -13.98 -22.21 -4.96
CA VAL A 73 -14.30 -21.12 -5.84
C VAL A 73 -13.14 -20.09 -5.80
N LEU A 74 -12.55 -19.82 -6.96
CA LEU A 74 -11.51 -18.83 -7.13
C LEU A 74 -12.03 -17.64 -7.93
N CYS A 75 -12.04 -16.47 -7.29
CA CYS A 75 -12.37 -15.20 -7.96
C CYS A 75 -11.07 -14.48 -8.35
N SER A 76 -10.74 -14.51 -9.64
CA SER A 76 -9.56 -13.83 -10.22
C SER A 76 -10.01 -12.79 -11.24
N MET A 77 -9.38 -11.62 -11.26
CA MET A 77 -9.85 -10.50 -12.10
C MET A 77 -9.63 -10.71 -13.61
N ASP A 78 -8.92 -11.76 -14.00
CA ASP A 78 -8.82 -12.22 -15.38
C ASP A 78 -9.92 -13.20 -15.80
N ASP A 79 -10.86 -13.52 -14.90
CA ASP A 79 -12.04 -14.30 -15.26
C ASP A 79 -13.13 -13.38 -15.85
N GLU A 80 -13.19 -13.35 -17.19
CA GLU A 80 -14.18 -12.54 -17.92
C GLU A 80 -15.63 -12.93 -17.64
N LYS A 81 -15.90 -14.16 -17.20
CA LYS A 81 -17.27 -14.57 -16.86
C LYS A 81 -17.73 -13.87 -15.58
N MET A 82 -16.81 -13.57 -14.68
CA MET A 82 -17.09 -12.96 -13.38
C MET A 82 -16.98 -11.43 -13.45
N TYR A 83 -15.89 -10.94 -14.04
CA TYR A 83 -15.58 -9.50 -14.06
C TYR A 83 -15.95 -8.80 -15.36
N GLY A 84 -16.26 -9.55 -16.43
CA GLY A 84 -16.45 -9.01 -17.77
C GLY A 84 -15.13 -8.65 -18.45
N SER A 85 -15.21 -8.10 -19.66
CA SER A 85 -14.05 -7.62 -20.38
C SER A 85 -13.52 -6.30 -19.79
N GLU A 86 -12.22 -6.09 -19.90
CA GLU A 86 -11.60 -4.82 -19.52
C GLU A 86 -12.11 -3.68 -20.42
N ILE A 87 -12.71 -2.67 -19.82
CA ILE A 87 -13.28 -1.53 -20.53
C ILE A 87 -12.24 -0.45 -20.76
N TYR A 88 -11.39 -0.21 -19.76
CA TYR A 88 -10.38 0.84 -19.79
C TYR A 88 -9.23 0.53 -18.85
N ARG A 89 -8.02 0.85 -19.32
CA ARG A 89 -6.79 0.83 -18.51
C ARG A 89 -5.97 2.08 -18.82
N ILE A 90 -5.41 2.67 -17.79
CA ILE A 90 -4.39 3.72 -17.90
C ILE A 90 -3.21 3.35 -17.03
N GLY A 91 -2.01 3.36 -17.58
CA GLY A 91 -0.77 3.17 -16.84
C GLY A 91 -0.30 4.46 -16.17
N PHE A 92 0.59 4.35 -15.20
CA PHE A 92 1.11 5.51 -14.46
C PHE A 92 1.83 6.48 -15.38
N GLY A 93 2.71 5.98 -16.28
CA GLY A 93 3.41 6.81 -17.26
C GLY A 93 2.47 7.60 -18.17
N GLU A 94 1.46 6.92 -18.71
CA GLU A 94 0.45 7.56 -19.55
C GLU A 94 -0.35 8.63 -18.80
N ALA A 95 -0.63 8.39 -17.50
CA ALA A 95 -1.33 9.36 -16.67
C ALA A 95 -0.48 10.61 -16.40
N VAL A 96 0.84 10.44 -16.25
CA VAL A 96 1.80 11.56 -16.14
C VAL A 96 1.89 12.32 -17.47
N GLU A 97 2.04 11.61 -18.61
CA GLU A 97 2.08 12.23 -19.95
C GLU A 97 0.82 13.04 -20.27
N LYS A 98 -0.33 12.65 -19.71
CA LYS A 98 -1.61 13.34 -19.86
C LYS A 98 -1.87 14.42 -18.79
N ASP A 99 -0.88 14.78 -17.99
CA ASP A 99 -1.01 15.73 -16.87
C ASP A 99 -2.10 15.37 -15.84
N LEU A 100 -2.49 14.09 -15.76
CA LEU A 100 -3.46 13.59 -14.78
C LEU A 100 -2.80 13.29 -13.43
N LEU A 101 -1.50 12.95 -13.45
CA LEU A 101 -0.67 12.71 -12.28
C LEU A 101 0.62 13.49 -12.39
N THR A 102 1.13 13.91 -11.26
CA THR A 102 2.48 14.51 -11.17
C THR A 102 3.52 13.43 -11.37
N ASP A 103 4.61 13.76 -12.07
CA ASP A 103 5.76 12.88 -12.21
C ASP A 103 6.35 12.52 -10.84
N TYR A 104 7.00 11.35 -10.76
CA TYR A 104 7.50 10.79 -9.51
C TYR A 104 8.91 10.24 -9.66
N LYS A 105 9.60 10.20 -8.53
CA LYS A 105 10.90 9.53 -8.42
C LYS A 105 10.77 8.42 -7.37
N VAL A 106 11.29 7.23 -7.70
CA VAL A 106 11.38 6.12 -6.74
C VAL A 106 12.78 6.13 -6.15
N LEU A 107 12.86 6.28 -4.85
CA LEU A 107 14.10 6.19 -4.09
C LEU A 107 14.09 4.91 -3.27
N ILE A 108 15.06 4.03 -3.52
CA ILE A 108 15.28 2.82 -2.74
C ILE A 108 16.47 3.08 -1.83
N LEU A 109 16.22 3.12 -0.52
CA LEU A 109 17.25 3.31 0.49
C LEU A 109 17.64 1.97 1.10
N THR A 110 18.92 1.63 1.00
CA THR A 110 19.50 0.50 1.71
C THR A 110 20.33 1.04 2.87
N LEU A 111 19.98 0.64 4.08
CA LEU A 111 20.67 1.04 5.30
C LEU A 111 21.34 -0.16 5.93
N ASN A 112 22.62 -0.01 6.27
CA ASN A 112 23.33 -0.99 7.07
C ASN A 112 23.25 -0.60 8.55
N GLN A 113 23.44 -1.55 9.45
CA GLN A 113 23.46 -1.28 10.90
C GLN A 113 24.48 -0.21 11.31
N ASN A 114 25.59 -0.09 10.56
CA ASN A 114 26.64 0.89 10.80
C ASN A 114 26.21 2.33 10.40
N ASP A 115 25.16 2.46 9.60
CA ASP A 115 24.64 3.76 9.16
C ASP A 115 23.67 4.38 10.17
N VAL A 116 23.35 3.63 11.23
CA VAL A 116 22.47 4.07 12.31
C VAL A 116 23.26 5.00 13.26
N PRO A 117 22.88 6.27 13.40
CA PRO A 117 23.57 7.22 14.26
C PRO A 117 23.61 6.76 15.72
N PRO A 118 24.66 7.15 16.48
CA PRO A 118 24.82 6.75 17.89
C PRO A 118 23.64 7.13 18.79
N ALA A 119 22.96 8.24 18.52
CA ALA A 119 21.76 8.63 19.26
C ALA A 119 20.64 7.60 19.10
N VAL A 120 20.40 7.16 17.87
CA VAL A 120 19.37 6.17 17.58
C VAL A 120 19.78 4.77 18.07
N GLN A 121 21.08 4.44 18.00
CA GLN A 121 21.59 3.20 18.61
C GLN A 121 21.35 3.19 20.13
N ARG A 122 21.52 4.31 20.81
CA ARG A 122 21.21 4.45 22.24
C ARG A 122 19.73 4.27 22.53
N MET A 123 18.86 4.82 21.67
CA MET A 123 17.40 4.62 21.80
C MET A 123 17.01 3.16 21.61
N ILE A 124 17.67 2.42 20.72
CA ILE A 124 17.45 0.98 20.51
C ILE A 124 17.94 0.17 21.71
N ALA A 125 19.08 0.57 22.29
CA ALA A 125 19.69 -0.12 23.41
C ALA A 125 18.95 0.07 24.75
N ASP A 126 18.11 1.09 24.85
CA ASP A 126 17.26 1.31 26.01
C ASP A 126 16.17 0.23 26.09
N LYS A 127 16.22 -0.58 27.13
CA LYS A 127 15.28 -1.70 27.35
C LYS A 127 13.83 -1.24 27.56
N GLU A 128 13.61 0.00 27.92
CA GLU A 128 12.27 0.61 28.01
C GLU A 128 11.77 1.16 26.65
N SER A 129 12.67 1.24 25.66
CA SER A 129 12.29 1.66 24.32
C SER A 129 11.62 0.51 23.59
N GLU A 130 10.40 0.73 23.12
CA GLU A 130 9.70 -0.21 22.24
C GLU A 130 10.22 -0.23 20.79
N ILE A 131 11.35 0.46 20.51
CA ILE A 131 11.90 0.61 19.17
C ILE A 131 12.88 -0.54 18.92
N ASN A 132 12.62 -1.31 17.87
CA ASN A 132 13.57 -2.30 17.38
C ASN A 132 14.51 -1.69 16.32
N THR A 133 15.59 -2.39 16.00
CA THR A 133 16.59 -1.96 15.02
C THR A 133 15.99 -1.69 13.63
N ASP A 134 14.97 -2.47 13.23
CA ASP A 134 14.29 -2.33 11.95
C ASP A 134 13.48 -1.03 11.89
N ASP A 135 12.72 -0.72 12.93
CA ASP A 135 11.94 0.51 13.04
C ASP A 135 12.86 1.75 13.04
N ALA A 136 13.99 1.67 13.72
CA ALA A 136 14.98 2.74 13.78
C ALA A 136 15.65 2.99 12.42
N SER A 137 16.01 1.93 11.71
CA SER A 137 16.58 2.03 10.36
C SER A 137 15.59 2.66 9.39
N LYS A 138 14.33 2.26 9.44
CA LYS A 138 13.26 2.87 8.63
C LYS A 138 13.08 4.35 8.94
N LEU A 139 13.16 4.72 10.23
CA LEU A 139 13.04 6.10 10.66
C LEU A 139 14.16 6.97 10.10
N ILE A 140 15.41 6.51 10.17
CA ILE A 140 16.56 7.22 9.59
C ILE A 140 16.42 7.33 8.08
N GLY A 141 16.00 6.25 7.41
CA GLY A 141 15.70 6.27 5.99
C GLY A 141 14.68 7.35 5.63
N CYS A 142 13.62 7.48 6.41
CA CYS A 142 12.62 8.54 6.23
C CYS A 142 13.22 9.94 6.42
N ILE A 143 14.01 10.16 7.47
CA ILE A 143 14.64 11.47 7.71
C ILE A 143 15.58 11.84 6.56
N ASN A 144 16.42 10.90 6.12
CA ASN A 144 17.35 11.11 5.01
C ASN A 144 16.60 11.37 3.69
N ALA A 145 15.52 10.65 3.42
CA ALA A 145 14.70 10.87 2.25
C ALA A 145 14.03 12.25 2.26
N LEU A 146 13.47 12.66 3.40
CA LEU A 146 12.80 13.95 3.56
C LEU A 146 13.77 15.13 3.43
N SER A 147 14.98 14.99 3.96
CA SER A 147 16.05 15.98 3.84
C SER A 147 16.81 15.88 2.51
N LYS A 148 16.47 14.87 1.67
CA LYS A 148 17.18 14.52 0.43
C LYS A 148 18.68 14.26 0.64
N GLN A 149 19.06 13.86 1.83
CA GLN A 149 20.41 13.41 2.17
C GLN A 149 20.51 11.91 1.86
N VAL A 150 20.92 11.56 0.65
CA VAL A 150 21.16 10.18 0.26
C VAL A 150 22.56 9.76 0.68
N LEU A 151 22.63 8.67 1.44
CA LEU A 151 23.92 8.06 1.79
C LEU A 151 24.48 7.36 0.54
N GLY A 152 25.55 7.84 -0.03
CA GLY A 152 26.41 7.09 -0.95
C GLY A 152 26.55 7.60 -2.38
N ASP A 153 25.63 8.31 -2.96
CA ASP A 153 25.78 8.86 -4.32
C ASP A 153 25.33 10.31 -4.35
N GLU A 154 26.28 11.21 -4.24
CA GLU A 154 26.01 12.62 -3.96
C GLU A 154 25.41 13.42 -5.13
N GLY A 155 25.32 12.84 -6.31
CA GLY A 155 25.09 13.62 -7.52
C GLY A 155 23.65 13.86 -7.93
N SER A 156 22.78 12.86 -7.91
CA SER A 156 21.63 12.91 -8.83
C SER A 156 20.35 13.55 -8.29
N ILE A 157 20.08 13.52 -7.01
CA ILE A 157 18.82 14.04 -6.46
C ILE A 157 18.93 15.51 -6.06
N LYS A 158 20.04 15.91 -5.42
CA LYS A 158 20.28 17.30 -5.04
C LYS A 158 20.46 18.24 -6.22
N GLU A 159 21.00 17.74 -7.33
CA GLU A 159 21.20 18.55 -8.55
C GLU A 159 19.88 18.91 -9.24
N THR A 160 18.90 17.99 -9.18
CA THR A 160 17.61 18.18 -9.86
C THR A 160 16.52 18.79 -8.98
N ASP A 161 16.63 18.62 -7.65
CA ASP A 161 15.64 19.09 -6.68
C ASP A 161 16.29 19.28 -5.30
N PRO A 162 16.98 20.40 -5.08
CA PRO A 162 17.79 20.63 -3.90
C PRO A 162 17.00 20.91 -2.62
N GLU A 163 15.75 21.34 -2.72
CA GLU A 163 14.96 21.69 -1.54
C GLU A 163 14.45 20.46 -0.79
N PRO A 164 14.49 20.46 0.57
CA PRO A 164 13.88 19.41 1.38
C PRO A 164 12.39 19.25 1.09
N MET A 165 11.88 18.05 1.33
CA MET A 165 10.45 17.80 1.19
C MET A 165 9.66 18.57 2.24
N ARG A 166 8.64 19.30 1.81
CA ARG A 166 7.79 20.10 2.71
C ARG A 166 6.67 19.28 3.35
N ARG A 167 6.27 18.19 2.73
CA ARG A 167 5.17 17.33 3.17
C ARG A 167 5.48 15.89 2.83
N ALA A 168 5.12 14.99 3.72
CA ALA A 168 5.25 13.56 3.53
C ALA A 168 4.05 12.81 4.11
N VAL A 169 3.77 11.63 3.56
CA VAL A 169 2.81 10.68 4.09
C VAL A 169 3.54 9.36 4.31
N ALA A 170 3.50 8.84 5.53
CA ALA A 170 4.06 7.55 5.88
C ALA A 170 2.93 6.54 6.09
N PHE A 171 2.97 5.44 5.33
CA PHE A 171 2.02 4.34 5.47
C PHE A 171 2.56 3.30 6.45
N CYS A 172 1.76 2.97 7.45
CA CYS A 172 2.09 2.01 8.49
C CYS A 172 1.14 0.82 8.46
N GLN A 173 1.61 -0.34 8.93
CA GLN A 173 0.80 -1.57 8.96
C GLN A 173 -0.41 -1.48 9.90
N SER A 174 -0.33 -0.67 10.96
CA SER A 174 -1.39 -0.52 11.94
C SER A 174 -1.43 0.87 12.55
N ILE A 175 -2.57 1.22 13.16
CA ILE A 175 -2.73 2.46 13.92
C ILE A 175 -1.73 2.53 15.10
N ALA A 176 -1.49 1.41 15.78
CA ALA A 176 -0.51 1.36 16.88
C ALA A 176 0.90 1.69 16.38
N THR A 177 1.33 1.08 15.27
CA THR A 177 2.62 1.38 14.62
C THR A 177 2.70 2.84 14.19
N SER A 178 1.64 3.39 13.61
CA SER A 178 1.59 4.79 13.21
C SER A 178 1.79 5.74 14.39
N LYS A 179 1.09 5.52 15.51
CA LYS A 179 1.25 6.32 16.74
C LYS A 179 2.67 6.24 17.29
N LYS A 180 3.23 5.03 17.35
CA LYS A 180 4.59 4.78 17.81
C LYS A 180 5.62 5.52 16.94
N ILE A 181 5.55 5.34 15.63
CA ILE A 181 6.48 6.00 14.68
C ILE A 181 6.37 7.51 14.76
N THR A 182 5.17 8.08 14.88
CA THR A 182 4.99 9.53 15.00
C THR A 182 5.66 10.09 16.26
N ALA A 183 5.45 9.45 17.41
CA ALA A 183 6.08 9.87 18.66
C ALA A 183 7.61 9.78 18.60
N THR A 184 8.11 8.67 18.07
CA THR A 184 9.55 8.42 17.93
C THR A 184 10.20 9.35 16.92
N PHE A 185 9.52 9.62 15.78
CA PHE A 185 10.04 10.50 14.75
C PHE A 185 10.34 11.90 15.30
N ASN A 186 9.41 12.48 16.05
CA ASN A 186 9.59 13.81 16.61
C ASN A 186 10.81 13.88 17.53
N THR A 187 10.99 12.89 18.42
CA THR A 187 12.14 12.84 19.33
C THR A 187 13.45 12.52 18.60
N ALA A 188 13.42 11.55 17.70
CA ALA A 188 14.62 11.11 16.97
C ALA A 188 15.11 12.15 15.95
N ALA A 189 14.19 12.85 15.29
CA ALA A 189 14.54 13.87 14.31
C ALA A 189 15.32 15.04 14.95
N GLU A 190 14.88 15.51 16.11
CA GLU A 190 15.59 16.57 16.86
C GLU A 190 17.00 16.12 17.24
N SER A 191 17.15 14.93 17.83
CA SER A 191 18.45 14.40 18.22
C SER A 191 19.37 14.16 17.02
N TYR A 192 18.82 13.64 15.93
CA TYR A 192 19.57 13.39 14.69
C TYR A 192 20.06 14.69 14.06
N ILE A 193 19.22 15.72 13.97
CA ILE A 193 19.59 17.03 13.43
C ILE A 193 20.70 17.67 14.26
N GLN A 194 20.66 17.51 15.59
CA GLN A 194 21.70 18.05 16.48
C GLN A 194 23.07 17.35 16.30
N GLU A 195 23.09 16.09 15.91
CA GLU A 195 24.33 15.33 15.65
C GLU A 195 24.89 15.57 14.24
N LEU A 196 24.14 16.16 13.33
CA LEU A 196 24.63 16.49 12.00
C LEU A 196 25.70 17.59 12.06
N PRO A 197 26.72 17.55 11.18
CA PRO A 197 27.65 18.66 10.99
C PRO A 197 26.89 19.97 10.70
N GLN A 198 27.44 21.09 11.17
CA GLN A 198 26.78 22.42 11.00
C GLN A 198 26.40 22.73 9.55
N GLU A 199 27.17 22.25 8.60
CA GLU A 199 26.96 22.42 7.15
C GLU A 199 25.75 21.62 6.62
N LYS A 200 25.22 20.69 7.42
CA LYS A 200 24.11 19.79 7.06
C LYS A 200 22.84 19.99 7.91
N ARG A 201 22.84 20.98 8.80
CA ARG A 201 21.70 21.31 9.68
C ARG A 201 20.63 22.17 9.02
#